data_b0fc8dbbb190a2cb97f74ede56c2bb12
#
_entry.id   b0fc8dbbb190a2cb97f74ede56c2bb12
#
_cell.length_a   1.000
_cell.length_b   1.000
_cell.length_c   1.000
_cell.angle_alpha   90.00
_cell.angle_beta   90.00
_cell.angle_gamma   90.00
#
_symmetry.space_group_name_H-M   'P 1'
#
loop_
_entity.id
_entity.type
_entity.pdbx_description
1 polymer ?
#
loop_
_entity_poly.entity_id
_entity_poly.type
_entity_poly.pdbx_seq_one_letter_code
_entity_poly.pdbx_strand_id
1 'polypeptide(L)'
;CVAGAAGVARAADVLRAFPDEVAVLLSVELCSLTLQRGDLSIPNLIASGLFGDGAAAVVLVGAERAEAGPRVVATRSVFYPGTESVMGWEVGSQGFRVVLSGEVPRLALGIRKDVDEFLATHDLSLADIGTFVCHPGGPRVLEAFERALELPREALGLTWRSLRDVGNL
;
A
#
# COMPACT_ATOMS: atom_id res chain seq x y z
N CYS A 1 -1.74 5.63 1.04
CA CYS A 1 -1.54 4.31 0.38
C CYS A 1 -0.15 3.69 0.64
N VAL A 2 0.95 4.45 0.56
CA VAL A 2 2.31 3.90 0.69
C VAL A 2 2.86 3.96 2.11
N ALA A 3 2.25 4.77 2.98
CA ALA A 3 2.81 5.11 4.29
C ALA A 3 2.99 3.89 5.22
N GLY A 4 2.08 2.91 5.18
CA GLY A 4 2.22 1.69 5.97
C GLY A 4 3.46 0.88 5.59
N ALA A 5 3.65 0.58 4.30
CA ALA A 5 4.82 -0.15 3.81
C ALA A 5 6.13 0.64 4.02
N ALA A 6 6.13 1.94 3.73
CA ALA A 6 7.27 2.82 3.96
C ALA A 6 7.60 2.95 5.45
N GLY A 7 6.58 2.97 6.31
CA GLY A 7 6.74 2.99 7.75
C GLY A 7 7.40 1.72 8.30
N VAL A 8 6.96 0.54 7.81
CA VAL A 8 7.62 -0.74 8.16
C VAL A 8 9.08 -0.72 7.71
N ALA A 9 9.37 -0.24 6.50
CA ALA A 9 10.74 -0.12 6.01
C ALA A 9 11.60 0.77 6.91
N ARG A 10 11.08 1.94 7.27
CA ARG A 10 11.79 2.89 8.15
C ARG A 10 12.00 2.33 9.56
N ALA A 11 10.99 1.69 10.14
CA ALA A 11 11.12 1.04 11.45
C ALA A 11 12.17 -0.08 11.41
N ALA A 12 12.20 -0.88 10.34
CA ALA A 12 13.22 -1.90 10.16
C ALA A 12 14.64 -1.30 10.07
N ASP A 13 14.82 -0.16 9.38
CA ASP A 13 16.12 0.53 9.29
C ASP A 13 16.59 1.01 10.66
N VAL A 14 15.68 1.59 11.47
CA VAL A 14 15.97 2.02 12.83
C VAL A 14 16.39 0.83 13.69
N LEU A 15 15.65 -0.28 13.63
CA LEU A 15 15.92 -1.46 14.43
C LEU A 15 17.17 -2.25 13.98
N ARG A 16 17.65 -2.05 12.75
CA ARG A 16 18.98 -2.53 12.34
C ARG A 16 20.11 -1.74 13.00
N ALA A 17 19.88 -0.43 13.20
CA ALA A 17 20.86 0.43 13.90
C ALA A 17 20.79 0.28 15.43
N PHE A 18 19.62 -0.08 15.97
CA PHE A 18 19.35 -0.24 17.40
C PHE A 18 18.70 -1.60 17.66
N PRO A 19 19.48 -2.71 17.66
CA PRO A 19 18.94 -4.07 17.64
C PRO A 19 18.28 -4.52 18.95
N ASP A 20 18.48 -3.80 20.04
CA ASP A 20 17.85 -4.02 21.36
C ASP A 20 16.57 -3.21 21.58
N GLU A 21 16.20 -2.35 20.64
CA GLU A 21 15.05 -1.45 20.75
C GLU A 21 13.73 -2.06 20.21
N VAL A 22 12.64 -1.36 20.52
CA VAL A 22 11.29 -1.65 20.01
C VAL A 22 10.77 -0.44 19.25
N ALA A 23 10.23 -0.67 18.08
CA ALA A 23 9.53 0.35 17.31
C ALA A 23 8.03 0.04 17.23
N VAL A 24 7.20 1.06 17.38
CA VAL A 24 5.75 0.97 17.15
C VAL A 24 5.41 1.83 15.93
N LEU A 25 4.92 1.19 14.89
CA LEU A 25 4.35 1.88 13.73
C LEU A 25 2.86 2.06 13.95
N LEU A 26 2.41 3.31 13.95
CA LEU A 26 0.99 3.67 13.95
C LEU A 26 0.63 4.17 12.55
N SER A 27 -0.37 3.56 11.94
CA SER A 27 -0.95 3.99 10.67
C SER A 27 -2.40 4.39 10.90
N VAL A 28 -2.75 5.63 10.53
CA VAL A 28 -4.09 6.18 10.68
C VAL A 28 -4.50 6.81 9.36
N GLU A 29 -5.64 6.39 8.82
CA GLU A 29 -6.25 6.96 7.63
C GLU A 29 -7.65 7.47 7.98
N LEU A 30 -7.92 8.75 7.73
CA LEU A 30 -9.19 9.42 8.07
C LEU A 30 -9.79 10.03 6.79
N CYS A 31 -10.16 9.17 5.85
CA CYS A 31 -10.71 9.56 4.55
C CYS A 31 -12.02 10.36 4.68
N SER A 32 -12.80 10.13 5.73
CA SER A 32 -14.04 10.88 5.99
C SER A 32 -13.80 12.39 6.16
N LEU A 33 -12.60 12.82 6.57
CA LEU A 33 -12.23 14.23 6.69
C LEU A 33 -12.03 14.92 5.34
N THR A 34 -11.90 14.16 4.25
CA THR A 34 -11.71 14.71 2.91
C THR A 34 -12.98 14.69 2.07
N LEU A 35 -14.12 14.35 2.66
CA LEU A 35 -15.41 14.28 1.96
C LEU A 35 -15.85 15.66 1.44
N GLN A 36 -15.98 15.78 0.11
CA GLN A 36 -16.44 16.99 -0.57
C GLN A 36 -17.91 16.84 -0.95
N ARG A 37 -18.83 17.29 -0.09
CA ARG A 37 -20.29 17.12 -0.27
C ARG A 37 -20.85 17.82 -1.49
N GLY A 38 -20.24 18.91 -1.93
CA GLY A 38 -20.65 19.71 -3.08
C GLY A 38 -20.00 19.30 -4.41
N ASP A 39 -19.07 18.35 -4.40
CA ASP A 39 -18.35 17.89 -5.59
C ASP A 39 -19.00 16.60 -6.13
N LEU A 40 -19.69 16.70 -7.28
CA LEU A 40 -20.32 15.58 -7.96
C LEU A 40 -19.42 15.00 -9.07
N SER A 41 -18.14 15.32 -9.09
CA SER A 41 -17.19 14.74 -10.03
C SER A 41 -17.05 13.23 -9.84
N ILE A 42 -16.76 12.51 -10.91
CA ILE A 42 -16.57 11.06 -10.87
C ILE A 42 -15.46 10.65 -9.89
N PRO A 43 -14.29 11.33 -9.83
CA PRO A 43 -13.28 11.01 -8.84
C PRO A 43 -13.77 11.12 -7.40
N ASN A 44 -14.52 12.18 -7.07
CA ASN A 44 -15.05 12.35 -5.72
C ASN A 44 -16.12 11.33 -5.36
N LEU A 45 -17.00 10.98 -6.31
CA LEU A 45 -18.03 9.93 -6.12
C LEU A 45 -17.36 8.56 -5.87
N ILE A 46 -16.32 8.22 -6.66
CA ILE A 46 -15.56 6.99 -6.46
C ILE A 46 -14.88 7.00 -5.08
N ALA A 47 -14.18 8.08 -4.73
CA ALA A 47 -13.51 8.20 -3.45
C ALA A 47 -14.50 8.08 -2.28
N SER A 48 -15.64 8.77 -2.35
CA SER A 48 -16.66 8.74 -1.29
C SER A 48 -17.29 7.35 -1.09
N GLY A 49 -17.35 6.53 -2.14
CA GLY A 49 -17.88 5.17 -2.05
C GLY A 49 -16.84 4.08 -1.77
N LEU A 50 -15.55 4.39 -1.92
CA LEU A 50 -14.47 3.41 -1.84
C LEU A 50 -13.58 3.61 -0.61
N PHE A 51 -13.27 4.85 -0.25
CA PHE A 51 -12.33 5.16 0.81
C PHE A 51 -12.98 4.97 2.18
N GLY A 52 -12.23 4.39 3.11
CA GLY A 52 -12.65 4.14 4.48
C GLY A 52 -11.72 4.78 5.52
N ASP A 53 -12.22 4.94 6.73
CA ASP A 53 -11.43 5.31 7.89
C ASP A 53 -10.89 4.07 8.57
N GLY A 54 -9.65 4.10 9.01
CA GLY A 54 -9.05 3.00 9.72
C GLY A 54 -7.77 3.37 10.45
N ALA A 55 -7.39 2.50 11.37
CA ALA A 55 -6.12 2.60 12.07
C ALA A 55 -5.56 1.20 12.33
N ALA A 56 -4.24 1.10 12.25
CA ALA A 56 -3.50 -0.11 12.59
C ALA A 56 -2.22 0.23 13.36
N ALA A 57 -1.79 -0.69 14.19
CA ALA A 57 -0.52 -0.61 14.89
C ALA A 57 0.27 -1.89 14.66
N VAL A 58 1.56 -1.74 14.39
CA VAL A 58 2.51 -2.86 14.27
C VAL A 58 3.66 -2.61 15.23
N VAL A 59 3.95 -3.62 16.05
CA VAL A 59 5.12 -3.62 16.92
C VAL A 59 6.23 -4.39 16.23
N LEU A 60 7.38 -3.76 16.05
CA LEU A 60 8.59 -4.37 15.53
C LEU A 60 9.65 -4.39 16.65
N VAL A 61 10.41 -5.46 16.70
CA VAL A 61 11.50 -5.60 17.69
C VAL A 61 12.83 -5.79 16.97
N GLY A 62 13.88 -5.26 17.55
CA GLY A 62 15.24 -5.47 17.07
C GLY A 62 15.71 -6.92 17.24
N ALA A 63 16.74 -7.31 16.51
CA ALA A 63 17.19 -8.71 16.42
C ALA A 63 17.70 -9.29 17.75
N GLU A 64 18.10 -8.46 18.72
CA GLU A 64 18.58 -8.89 20.03
C GLU A 64 17.45 -9.22 21.01
N ARG A 65 16.18 -8.92 20.65
CA ARG A 65 15.03 -9.22 21.51
C ARG A 65 14.45 -10.62 21.36
N ALA A 66 14.98 -11.44 20.47
CA ALA A 66 14.67 -12.87 20.32
C ALA A 66 13.16 -13.24 20.28
N GLU A 67 12.31 -12.38 19.74
CA GLU A 67 10.88 -12.63 19.60
C GLU A 67 10.57 -13.47 18.36
N ALA A 68 9.58 -14.36 18.46
CA ALA A 68 9.11 -15.15 17.33
C ALA A 68 8.16 -14.32 16.44
N GLY A 69 8.34 -14.40 15.14
CA GLY A 69 7.45 -13.70 14.19
C GLY A 69 8.05 -13.56 12.79
N PRO A 70 7.29 -12.95 11.87
CA PRO A 70 7.81 -12.60 10.56
C PRO A 70 8.98 -11.62 10.66
N ARG A 71 9.97 -11.78 9.79
CA ARG A 71 11.15 -10.90 9.74
C ARG A 71 11.10 -10.01 8.51
N VAL A 72 11.43 -8.73 8.66
CA VAL A 72 11.66 -7.83 7.54
C VAL A 72 13.05 -8.10 6.98
N VAL A 73 13.12 -8.89 5.91
CA VAL A 73 14.39 -9.27 5.27
C VAL A 73 14.93 -8.12 4.44
N ALA A 74 14.10 -7.55 3.57
CA ALA A 74 14.49 -6.47 2.67
C ALA A 74 13.30 -5.55 2.38
N THR A 75 13.62 -4.34 1.94
CA THR A 75 12.64 -3.33 1.52
C THR A 75 13.13 -2.60 0.28
N ARG A 76 12.20 -2.17 -0.58
CA ARG A 76 12.51 -1.36 -1.78
C ARG A 76 11.39 -0.35 -2.00
N SER A 77 11.74 0.87 -2.35
CA SER A 77 10.82 1.88 -2.86
C SER A 77 11.18 2.21 -4.31
N VAL A 78 10.16 2.35 -5.16
CA VAL A 78 10.32 2.74 -6.55
C VAL A 78 9.57 4.04 -6.77
N PHE A 79 10.24 5.01 -7.39
CA PHE A 79 9.65 6.30 -7.76
C PHE A 79 9.43 6.35 -9.27
N TYR A 80 8.23 6.73 -9.69
CA TYR A 80 7.85 6.90 -11.09
C TYR A 80 7.76 8.40 -11.42
N PRO A 81 8.78 9.01 -12.03
CA PRO A 81 8.75 10.43 -12.35
C PRO A 81 7.68 10.76 -13.40
N GLY A 82 7.10 11.97 -13.31
CA GLY A 82 6.08 12.43 -14.25
C GLY A 82 4.69 11.81 -14.03
N THR A 83 4.40 11.28 -12.84
CA THR A 83 3.11 10.66 -12.50
C THR A 83 2.31 11.43 -11.45
N GLU A 84 2.68 12.66 -11.15
CA GLU A 84 2.08 13.49 -10.09
C GLU A 84 0.59 13.75 -10.34
N SER A 85 0.19 13.82 -11.62
CA SER A 85 -1.21 14.04 -12.03
C SER A 85 -2.08 12.79 -11.99
N VAL A 86 -1.50 11.61 -11.73
CA VAL A 86 -2.23 10.33 -11.76
C VAL A 86 -3.02 10.11 -10.49
N MET A 87 -2.44 10.43 -9.34
CA MET A 87 -3.11 10.33 -8.05
C MET A 87 -2.50 11.33 -7.06
N GLY A 88 -3.33 12.07 -6.36
CA GLY A 88 -2.87 13.04 -5.39
C GLY A 88 -4.00 13.84 -4.76
N TRP A 89 -3.65 14.99 -4.22
CA TRP A 89 -4.57 15.91 -3.56
C TRP A 89 -4.38 17.31 -4.10
N GLU A 90 -5.48 18.00 -4.37
CA GLU A 90 -5.52 19.45 -4.53
C GLU A 90 -6.01 20.07 -3.23
N VAL A 91 -5.26 21.05 -2.71
CA VAL A 91 -5.63 21.76 -1.48
C VAL A 91 -6.30 23.06 -1.85
N GLY A 92 -7.57 23.21 -1.50
CA GLY A 92 -8.38 24.40 -1.76
C GLY A 92 -9.02 24.95 -0.50
N SER A 93 -9.85 25.96 -0.66
CA SER A 93 -10.59 26.60 0.45
C SER A 93 -11.57 25.65 1.14
N GLN A 94 -11.99 24.57 0.48
CA GLN A 94 -12.89 23.55 1.02
C GLN A 94 -12.13 22.32 1.57
N GLY A 95 -10.79 22.39 1.69
CA GLY A 95 -9.95 21.30 2.14
C GLY A 95 -9.31 20.50 1.00
N PHE A 96 -9.09 19.21 1.23
CA PHE A 96 -8.45 18.31 0.28
C PHE A 96 -9.45 17.78 -0.75
N ARG A 97 -9.14 17.95 -2.02
CA ARG A 97 -9.86 17.34 -3.14
C ARG A 97 -9.02 16.24 -3.78
N VAL A 98 -9.58 15.06 -3.92
CA VAL A 98 -8.87 13.94 -4.51
C VAL A 98 -8.62 14.17 -6.01
N VAL A 99 -7.40 13.91 -6.43
CA VAL A 99 -7.03 13.74 -7.85
C VAL A 99 -6.89 12.25 -8.08
N LEU A 100 -7.74 11.68 -8.92
CA LEU A 100 -7.75 10.26 -9.23
C LEU A 100 -7.96 10.05 -10.72
N SER A 101 -6.91 9.67 -11.41
CA SER A 101 -6.93 9.34 -12.83
C SER A 101 -7.33 7.88 -13.07
N GLY A 102 -8.00 7.62 -14.19
CA GLY A 102 -8.21 6.26 -14.69
C GLY A 102 -6.91 5.51 -15.06
N GLU A 103 -5.75 6.17 -15.01
CA GLU A 103 -4.45 5.56 -15.29
C GLU A 103 -3.85 4.76 -14.12
N VAL A 104 -4.37 4.92 -12.89
CA VAL A 104 -3.87 4.20 -11.71
C VAL A 104 -3.76 2.68 -11.93
N PRO A 105 -4.79 1.99 -12.46
CA PRO A 105 -4.66 0.56 -12.75
C PRO A 105 -3.62 0.24 -13.83
N ARG A 106 -3.40 1.16 -14.80
CA ARG A 106 -2.38 0.98 -15.84
C ARG A 106 -0.98 1.04 -15.26
N LEU A 107 -0.72 1.96 -14.31
CA LEU A 107 0.55 2.00 -13.59
C LEU A 107 0.75 0.72 -12.77
N ALA A 108 -0.30 0.23 -12.13
CA ALA A 108 -0.24 -1.02 -11.39
C ALA A 108 0.16 -2.24 -12.27
N LEU A 109 -0.18 -2.22 -13.58
CA LEU A 109 0.31 -3.25 -14.50
C LEU A 109 1.82 -3.21 -14.73
N GLY A 110 2.46 -2.06 -14.52
CA GLY A 110 3.91 -1.88 -14.72
C GLY A 110 4.79 -2.43 -13.60
N ILE A 111 4.23 -2.81 -12.45
CA ILE A 111 5.02 -3.20 -11.27
C ILE A 111 5.79 -4.51 -11.43
N ARG A 112 5.43 -5.37 -12.38
CA ARG A 112 6.04 -6.69 -12.57
C ARG A 112 7.55 -6.63 -12.63
N LYS A 113 8.08 -5.73 -13.46
CA LYS A 113 9.53 -5.55 -13.62
C LYS A 113 10.21 -5.20 -12.29
N ASP A 114 9.63 -4.24 -11.54
CA ASP A 114 10.21 -3.78 -10.27
C ASP A 114 10.21 -4.88 -9.21
N VAL A 115 9.15 -5.70 -9.20
CA VAL A 115 9.04 -6.86 -8.30
C VAL A 115 10.05 -7.93 -8.67
N ASP A 116 10.15 -8.30 -9.97
CA ASP A 116 11.11 -9.30 -10.44
C ASP A 116 12.56 -8.86 -10.15
N GLU A 117 12.89 -7.60 -10.43
CA GLU A 117 14.22 -7.05 -10.13
C GLU A 117 14.51 -7.04 -8.61
N PHE A 118 13.52 -6.71 -7.78
CA PHE A 118 13.67 -6.72 -6.33
C PHE A 118 13.91 -8.13 -5.81
N LEU A 119 13.12 -9.10 -6.25
CA LEU A 119 13.26 -10.49 -5.84
C LEU A 119 14.61 -11.09 -6.31
N ALA A 120 15.01 -10.80 -7.54
CA ALA A 120 16.29 -11.26 -8.08
C ALA A 120 17.51 -10.77 -7.28
N THR A 121 17.45 -9.59 -6.65
CA THR A 121 18.54 -9.13 -5.76
C THR A 121 18.68 -9.95 -4.47
N HIS A 122 17.73 -10.85 -4.23
CA HIS A 122 17.71 -11.75 -3.07
C HIS A 122 17.68 -13.24 -3.48
N ASP A 123 18.02 -13.53 -4.73
CA ASP A 123 17.99 -14.89 -5.30
C ASP A 123 16.60 -15.54 -5.20
N LEU A 124 15.53 -14.73 -5.29
CA LEU A 124 14.15 -15.16 -5.25
C LEU A 124 13.42 -14.84 -6.56
N SER A 125 12.32 -15.55 -6.78
CA SER A 125 11.35 -15.34 -7.84
C SER A 125 9.93 -15.23 -7.27
N LEU A 126 8.93 -14.87 -8.08
CA LEU A 126 7.53 -14.85 -7.64
C LEU A 126 7.04 -16.23 -7.16
N ALA A 127 7.58 -17.33 -7.68
CA ALA A 127 7.21 -18.68 -7.27
C ALA A 127 7.61 -19.00 -5.81
N ASP A 128 8.59 -18.27 -5.26
CA ASP A 128 9.06 -18.43 -3.89
C ASP A 128 8.22 -17.66 -2.88
N ILE A 129 7.26 -16.83 -3.35
CA ILE A 129 6.43 -15.98 -2.50
C ILE A 129 5.14 -16.70 -2.12
N GLY A 130 5.03 -17.07 -0.86
CA GLY A 130 3.86 -17.80 -0.34
C GLY A 130 2.62 -16.94 -0.05
N THR A 131 2.77 -15.63 0.13
CA THR A 131 1.65 -14.73 0.48
C THR A 131 1.90 -13.33 -0.01
N PHE A 132 0.85 -12.73 -0.57
CA PHE A 132 0.85 -11.33 -1.01
C PHE A 132 -0.11 -10.50 -0.15
N VAL A 133 0.38 -9.41 0.42
CA VAL A 133 -0.42 -8.42 1.13
C VAL A 133 -0.27 -7.10 0.39
N CYS A 134 -1.30 -6.73 -0.35
CA CYS A 134 -1.30 -5.53 -1.18
C CYS A 134 -2.24 -4.46 -0.60
N HIS A 135 -1.96 -3.20 -0.89
CA HIS A 135 -2.89 -2.12 -0.58
C HIS A 135 -4.21 -2.31 -1.35
N PRO A 136 -5.39 -2.28 -0.68
CA PRO A 136 -6.70 -2.49 -1.30
C PRO A 136 -7.18 -1.23 -2.04
N GLY A 137 -6.42 -0.75 -3.02
CA GLY A 137 -6.64 0.52 -3.72
C GLY A 137 -7.93 0.60 -4.55
N GLY A 138 -8.59 -0.53 -4.76
CA GLY A 138 -9.84 -0.65 -5.49
C GLY A 138 -9.87 -1.89 -6.39
N PRO A 139 -11.07 -2.34 -6.85
CA PRO A 139 -11.20 -3.59 -7.61
C PRO A 139 -10.29 -3.65 -8.83
N ARG A 140 -10.28 -2.59 -9.64
CA ARG A 140 -9.45 -2.52 -10.87
C ARG A 140 -7.96 -2.54 -10.60
N VAL A 141 -7.52 -2.04 -9.44
CA VAL A 141 -6.10 -2.07 -9.04
C VAL A 141 -5.71 -3.49 -8.66
N LEU A 142 -6.55 -4.20 -7.91
CA LEU A 142 -6.28 -5.59 -7.54
C LEU A 142 -6.27 -6.52 -8.76
N GLU A 143 -7.23 -6.33 -9.68
CA GLU A 143 -7.24 -7.04 -10.97
C GLU A 143 -5.99 -6.73 -11.81
N ALA A 144 -5.45 -5.52 -11.71
CA ALA A 144 -4.19 -5.17 -12.37
C ALA A 144 -3.00 -5.90 -11.73
N PHE A 145 -2.95 -6.03 -10.41
CA PHE A 145 -1.92 -6.81 -9.71
C PHE A 145 -2.01 -8.30 -10.06
N GLU A 146 -3.21 -8.89 -10.06
CA GLU A 146 -3.42 -10.28 -10.46
C GLU A 146 -2.85 -10.53 -11.87
N ARG A 147 -3.14 -9.64 -12.81
CA ARG A 147 -2.63 -9.74 -14.19
C ARG A 147 -1.13 -9.50 -14.30
N ALA A 148 -0.62 -8.45 -13.64
CA ALA A 148 0.79 -8.09 -13.71
C ALA A 148 1.71 -9.16 -13.12
N LEU A 149 1.29 -9.75 -12.01
CA LEU A 149 2.06 -10.74 -11.27
C LEU A 149 1.65 -12.18 -11.60
N GLU A 150 0.70 -12.36 -12.53
CA GLU A 150 0.17 -13.69 -12.95
C GLU A 150 -0.34 -14.50 -11.75
N LEU A 151 -1.00 -13.82 -10.80
CA LEU A 151 -1.50 -14.41 -9.57
C LEU A 151 -2.95 -14.85 -9.73
N PRO A 152 -3.33 -16.02 -9.20
CA PRO A 152 -4.73 -16.36 -9.04
C PRO A 152 -5.38 -15.44 -7.99
N ARG A 153 -6.68 -15.20 -8.10
CA ARG A 153 -7.43 -14.30 -7.21
C ARG A 153 -7.27 -14.65 -5.73
N GLU A 154 -7.15 -15.94 -5.43
CA GLU A 154 -6.97 -16.49 -4.08
C GLU A 154 -5.66 -16.02 -3.43
N ALA A 155 -4.63 -15.76 -4.21
CA ALA A 155 -3.35 -15.23 -3.71
C ALA A 155 -3.49 -13.85 -3.08
N LEU A 156 -4.45 -13.04 -3.56
CA LEU A 156 -4.83 -11.73 -3.01
C LEU A 156 -6.08 -11.80 -2.11
N GLY A 157 -6.47 -12.99 -1.63
CA GLY A 157 -7.72 -13.22 -0.90
C GLY A 157 -7.88 -12.35 0.35
N LEU A 158 -6.80 -12.11 1.11
CA LEU A 158 -6.82 -11.21 2.27
C LEU A 158 -7.09 -9.77 1.86
N THR A 159 -6.44 -9.31 0.78
CA THR A 159 -6.60 -7.95 0.25
C THR A 159 -8.01 -7.73 -0.30
N TRP A 160 -8.56 -8.70 -1.03
CA TRP A 160 -9.95 -8.65 -1.51
C TRP A 160 -10.97 -8.63 -0.38
N ARG A 161 -10.71 -9.38 0.69
CA ARG A 161 -11.56 -9.36 1.89
C ARG A 161 -11.51 -8.00 2.56
N SER A 162 -10.33 -7.44 2.77
CA SER A 162 -10.16 -6.09 3.33
C SER A 162 -10.93 -5.06 2.51
N LEU A 163 -10.76 -5.04 1.19
CA LEU A 163 -11.48 -4.13 0.30
C LEU A 163 -12.99 -4.24 0.42
N ARG A 164 -13.51 -5.48 0.50
CA ARG A 164 -14.96 -5.73 0.64
C ARG A 164 -15.51 -5.27 1.98
N ASP A 165 -14.77 -5.53 3.07
CA ASP A 165 -15.28 -5.37 4.42
C ASP A 165 -15.11 -3.94 4.96
N VAL A 166 -14.04 -3.25 4.53
CA VAL A 166 -13.69 -1.92 5.06
C VAL A 166 -13.29 -0.88 4.00
N GLY A 167 -13.25 -1.26 2.73
CA GLY A 167 -12.90 -0.36 1.63
C GLY A 167 -11.38 -0.15 1.49
N ASN A 168 -11.01 0.98 0.88
CA ASN A 168 -9.64 1.43 0.71
C ASN A 168 -9.24 2.26 1.94
N LEU A 169 -8.46 1.64 2.81
CA LEU A 169 -7.89 2.23 4.02
C LEU A 169 -6.43 2.64 3.80
#